data_58a5896fd5a3df6f3d653ee14417f443
#
_entry.id   58a5896fd5a3df6f3d653ee14417f443
#
_cell.length_a   1.000
_cell.length_b   1.000
_cell.length_c   1.000
_cell.angle_alpha   90.00
_cell.angle_beta   90.00
_cell.angle_gamma   90.00
#
_symmetry.space_group_name_H-M   'P 1'
#
loop_
_entity.id
_entity.type
_entity.pdbx_description
1 polymer ?
#
loop_
_entity_poly.entity_id
_entity_poly.type
_entity_poly.pdbx_seq_one_letter_code
_entity_poly.pdbx_strand_id
1 'polypeptide(L)'
;SRRGAPLPCVPCVDPVRRYVTFNPASSPHDPRALLHSFFDTDSFMEVMPDWGRTVITGRARLGGVPIGAVAVETRTVAKTIPADPAFASAQIAEESQAGQVWFPDSAFKTAQAIGDMNREGLPLIIFANWRGFAGGLRDMYGEVLKYGAYIVDALREYNQPVFVYIPQGGELRGGAWVVIDSSINPEQMEFYAAEGAKGGVLEPEGIVDIKFRRQDLLSTMKRTIPGGIGDSHEDEAKKKVLMPTFKQLAVHFAALHDTPGVMLH
;
A
#
# COMPACT_ATOMS: atom_id res chain seq x y z
N SER A 1 10.27 -0.07 -36.47
CA SER A 1 10.39 0.45 -35.11
C SER A 1 11.44 1.55 -35.08
N ARG A 2 11.00 2.81 -35.00
CA ARG A 2 11.92 3.94 -34.79
C ARG A 2 12.13 4.03 -33.26
N ARG A 3 13.20 3.44 -32.75
CA ARG A 3 13.72 3.81 -31.44
C ARG A 3 14.21 5.24 -31.57
N GLY A 4 13.50 6.18 -30.98
CA GLY A 4 13.98 7.56 -30.86
C GLY A 4 15.35 7.55 -30.17
N ALA A 5 16.27 8.39 -30.63
CA ALA A 5 17.54 8.55 -29.94
C ALA A 5 17.29 8.89 -28.46
N PRO A 6 18.06 8.33 -27.52
CA PRO A 6 17.93 8.68 -26.12
C PRO A 6 18.05 10.19 -25.98
N LEU A 7 17.09 10.83 -25.33
CA LEU A 7 17.17 12.25 -25.01
C LEU A 7 18.45 12.50 -24.21
N PRO A 8 19.14 13.63 -24.44
CA PRO A 8 20.35 13.92 -23.69
C PRO A 8 20.05 13.84 -22.20
N CYS A 9 20.86 13.06 -21.49
CA CYS A 9 20.77 12.92 -20.05
C CYS A 9 20.97 14.31 -19.43
N VAL A 10 19.92 14.88 -18.87
CA VAL A 10 20.08 16.01 -17.96
C VAL A 10 20.85 15.45 -16.76
N PRO A 11 22.00 16.03 -16.38
CA PRO A 11 22.81 15.46 -15.30
C PRO A 11 21.94 15.22 -14.08
N CYS A 12 21.91 13.97 -13.63
CA CYS A 12 21.28 13.61 -12.37
C CYS A 12 21.80 14.56 -11.30
N VAL A 13 20.91 15.11 -10.51
CA VAL A 13 21.32 15.69 -9.24
C VAL A 13 22.14 14.61 -8.52
N ASP A 14 23.33 15.01 -8.06
CA ASP A 14 24.33 14.16 -7.44
C ASP A 14 23.66 13.04 -6.62
N PRO A 15 23.94 11.74 -6.91
CA PRO A 15 23.36 10.61 -6.19
C PRO A 15 23.49 10.73 -4.67
N VAL A 16 24.55 11.37 -4.18
CA VAL A 16 24.78 11.63 -2.75
C VAL A 16 23.70 12.53 -2.15
N ARG A 17 23.08 13.42 -2.91
CA ARG A 17 21.98 14.28 -2.42
C ARG A 17 20.63 13.61 -2.42
N ARG A 18 20.44 12.48 -3.10
CA ARG A 18 19.19 11.71 -3.09
C ARG A 18 18.94 10.96 -1.79
N TYR A 19 19.98 10.65 -1.01
CA TYR A 19 19.88 9.85 0.20
C TYR A 19 19.35 10.58 1.44
N VAL A 20 19.21 11.90 1.43
CA VAL A 20 19.12 12.66 2.69
C VAL A 20 17.80 13.42 2.87
N THR A 21 16.95 13.54 1.85
CA THR A 21 15.86 14.52 1.91
C THR A 21 14.50 13.97 2.35
N PHE A 22 14.27 12.69 2.25
CA PHE A 22 13.01 12.10 2.70
C PHE A 22 13.21 11.24 3.94
N ASN A 23 12.70 11.72 5.08
CA ASN A 23 12.55 10.92 6.28
C ASN A 23 11.06 10.58 6.44
N PRO A 24 10.65 9.30 6.29
CA PRO A 24 9.25 8.94 6.40
C PRO A 24 8.73 9.26 7.79
N ALA A 25 7.67 10.03 7.85
CA ALA A 25 6.98 10.30 9.11
C ALA A 25 6.27 9.02 9.58
N SER A 26 6.16 8.84 10.90
CA SER A 26 5.35 7.78 11.51
C SER A 26 3.84 8.02 11.37
N SER A 27 3.44 9.18 10.88
CA SER A 27 2.06 9.60 10.63
C SER A 27 1.77 9.70 9.11
N PRO A 28 0.50 9.69 8.70
CA PRO A 28 0.14 9.94 7.31
C PRO A 28 0.76 11.24 6.78
N HIS A 29 1.44 11.17 5.65
CA HIS A 29 2.18 12.27 5.04
C HIS A 29 1.91 12.35 3.53
N ASP A 30 2.29 13.46 2.90
CA ASP A 30 2.19 13.58 1.44
C ASP A 30 3.27 12.75 0.75
N PRO A 31 2.92 11.68 0.03
CA PRO A 31 3.90 10.85 -0.66
C PRO A 31 4.57 11.56 -1.85
N ARG A 32 4.03 12.70 -2.29
CA ARG A 32 4.67 13.50 -3.36
C ARG A 32 6.05 13.99 -2.95
N ALA A 33 6.30 14.21 -1.65
CA ALA A 33 7.62 14.55 -1.15
C ALA A 33 8.65 13.42 -1.39
N LEU A 34 8.23 12.16 -1.24
CA LEU A 34 9.04 11.00 -1.61
C LEU A 34 9.33 11.00 -3.12
N LEU A 35 8.30 11.18 -3.95
CA LEU A 35 8.44 11.13 -5.41
C LEU A 35 9.39 12.22 -5.92
N HIS A 36 9.26 13.46 -5.43
CA HIS A 36 10.16 14.55 -5.79
C HIS A 36 11.61 14.34 -5.32
N SER A 37 11.83 13.59 -4.25
CA SER A 37 13.18 13.27 -3.78
C SER A 37 13.77 12.05 -4.49
N PHE A 38 12.94 11.14 -4.99
CA PHE A 38 13.37 9.92 -5.64
C PHE A 38 13.70 10.12 -7.12
N PHE A 39 12.90 10.88 -7.85
CA PHE A 39 13.08 11.16 -9.26
C PHE A 39 14.04 12.32 -9.52
N ASP A 40 14.42 12.51 -10.77
CA ASP A 40 15.24 13.64 -11.18
C ASP A 40 14.51 14.96 -10.88
N THR A 41 15.25 15.99 -10.54
CA THR A 41 14.70 17.29 -10.14
C THR A 41 13.69 17.79 -11.16
N ASP A 42 12.51 18.20 -10.67
CA ASP A 42 11.40 18.77 -11.46
C ASP A 42 10.88 17.87 -12.60
N SER A 43 11.24 16.57 -12.58
CA SER A 43 10.83 15.65 -13.63
C SER A 43 9.51 14.95 -13.38
N PHE A 44 9.02 14.88 -12.13
CA PHE A 44 7.78 14.23 -11.80
C PHE A 44 6.57 15.08 -12.22
N MET A 45 5.75 14.53 -13.10
CA MET A 45 4.50 15.11 -13.55
C MET A 45 3.36 14.20 -13.18
N GLU A 46 2.52 14.63 -12.24
CA GLU A 46 1.33 13.90 -11.83
C GLU A 46 0.25 13.95 -12.91
N VAL A 47 -0.44 12.83 -13.12
CA VAL A 47 -1.54 12.68 -14.07
C VAL A 47 -2.82 12.37 -13.31
N MET A 48 -3.91 13.03 -13.66
CA MET A 48 -5.23 12.90 -13.01
C MET A 48 -5.18 13.15 -11.48
N PRO A 49 -4.62 14.28 -11.00
CA PRO A 49 -4.47 14.52 -9.57
C PRO A 49 -5.81 14.63 -8.82
N ASP A 50 -6.87 15.06 -9.50
CA ASP A 50 -8.18 15.31 -8.89
C ASP A 50 -9.13 14.12 -8.97
N TRP A 51 -8.72 13.01 -9.60
CA TRP A 51 -9.53 11.80 -9.72
C TRP A 51 -8.82 10.59 -9.11
N GLY A 52 -9.57 9.71 -8.40
CA GLY A 52 -9.01 8.55 -7.72
C GLY A 52 -7.86 8.93 -6.80
N ARG A 53 -8.09 9.92 -5.93
CA ARG A 53 -7.05 10.66 -5.19
C ARG A 53 -6.28 9.83 -4.17
N THR A 54 -6.75 8.60 -3.84
CA THR A 54 -5.99 7.67 -2.98
C THR A 54 -4.80 7.03 -3.70
N VAL A 55 -4.70 7.22 -5.02
CA VAL A 55 -3.56 6.77 -5.83
C VAL A 55 -3.01 7.94 -6.65
N ILE A 56 -1.71 8.04 -6.66
CA ILE A 56 -0.93 9.02 -7.43
C ILE A 56 -0.34 8.31 -8.62
N THR A 57 -0.58 8.83 -9.81
CA THR A 57 -0.01 8.31 -11.05
C THR A 57 0.71 9.41 -11.79
N GLY A 58 1.83 9.11 -12.41
CA GLY A 58 2.60 10.14 -13.10
C GLY A 58 3.71 9.58 -13.96
N ARG A 59 4.41 10.48 -14.57
CA ARG A 59 5.61 10.22 -15.36
C ARG A 59 6.76 11.02 -14.77
N ALA A 60 7.95 10.45 -14.82
CA ALA A 60 9.14 11.07 -14.27
C ALA A 60 10.38 10.68 -15.09
N ARG A 61 11.53 11.13 -14.63
CA ARG A 61 12.84 10.64 -15.08
C ARG A 61 13.62 10.11 -13.89
N LEU A 62 14.32 9.03 -14.11
CA LEU A 62 15.25 8.47 -13.13
C LEU A 62 16.60 8.27 -13.81
N GLY A 63 17.57 9.10 -13.45
CA GLY A 63 18.86 9.12 -14.15
C GLY A 63 18.75 9.48 -15.63
N GLY A 64 17.82 10.37 -15.99
CA GLY A 64 17.52 10.74 -17.38
C GLY A 64 16.60 9.76 -18.12
N VAL A 65 16.36 8.56 -17.61
CA VAL A 65 15.49 7.55 -18.24
C VAL A 65 14.03 7.88 -17.93
N PRO A 66 13.15 8.02 -18.94
CA PRO A 66 11.72 8.19 -18.71
C PRO A 66 11.13 6.96 -18.04
N ILE A 67 10.29 7.16 -17.03
CA ILE A 67 9.69 6.09 -16.23
C ILE A 67 8.25 6.46 -15.85
N GLY A 68 7.37 5.48 -15.81
CA GLY A 68 6.05 5.58 -15.21
C GLY A 68 6.12 5.39 -13.69
N ALA A 69 5.27 6.07 -12.96
CA ALA A 69 5.19 5.98 -11.52
C ALA A 69 3.76 5.81 -11.03
N VAL A 70 3.56 4.87 -10.10
CA VAL A 70 2.35 4.71 -9.32
C VAL A 70 2.72 4.77 -7.85
N ALA A 71 2.02 5.58 -7.07
CA ALA A 71 2.26 5.71 -5.63
C ALA A 71 0.94 5.82 -4.87
N VAL A 72 1.00 5.68 -3.56
CA VAL A 72 -0.16 5.59 -2.68
C VAL A 72 -0.27 6.84 -1.82
N GLU A 73 -1.42 7.48 -1.83
CA GLU A 73 -1.73 8.53 -0.87
C GLU A 73 -1.95 7.93 0.53
N THR A 74 -1.27 8.45 1.51
CA THR A 74 -1.36 7.94 2.89
C THR A 74 -2.35 8.71 3.75
N ARG A 75 -2.74 9.91 3.31
CA ARG A 75 -3.71 10.77 4.00
C ARG A 75 -5.14 10.44 3.55
N THR A 76 -6.09 10.72 4.41
CA THR A 76 -7.50 10.74 4.02
C THR A 76 -7.75 11.84 3.01
N VAL A 77 -8.45 11.54 1.93
CA VAL A 77 -8.83 12.48 0.87
C VAL A 77 -10.33 12.60 0.73
N ALA A 78 -10.80 13.77 0.32
CA ALA A 78 -12.19 14.00 0.02
C ALA A 78 -12.48 13.70 -1.46
N LYS A 79 -13.57 12.99 -1.73
CA LYS A 79 -14.13 12.77 -3.06
C LYS A 79 -15.42 13.58 -3.18
N THR A 80 -15.44 14.51 -4.10
CA THR A 80 -16.65 15.27 -4.42
C THR A 80 -17.56 14.47 -5.32
N ILE A 81 -18.81 14.29 -4.90
CA ILE A 81 -19.87 13.66 -5.70
C ILE A 81 -20.74 14.78 -6.24
N PRO A 82 -20.78 15.01 -7.54
CA PRO A 82 -21.62 16.05 -8.12
C PRO A 82 -23.10 15.79 -7.83
N ALA A 83 -23.88 16.86 -7.73
CA ALA A 83 -25.33 16.75 -7.65
C ALA A 83 -25.88 16.11 -8.92
N ASP A 84 -26.84 15.20 -8.74
CA ASP A 84 -27.51 14.59 -9.90
C ASP A 84 -28.40 15.64 -10.60
N PRO A 85 -28.13 16.00 -11.84
CA PRO A 85 -28.89 17.05 -12.54
C PRO A 85 -30.36 16.66 -12.81
N ALA A 86 -30.71 15.37 -12.69
CA ALA A 86 -32.07 14.88 -12.86
C ALA A 86 -32.96 15.18 -11.63
N PHE A 87 -32.39 15.50 -10.49
CA PHE A 87 -33.11 15.76 -9.27
C PHE A 87 -32.85 17.20 -8.76
N ALA A 88 -33.88 18.04 -8.81
CA ALA A 88 -33.76 19.45 -8.40
C ALA A 88 -33.34 19.66 -6.92
N SER A 89 -33.54 18.63 -6.08
CA SER A 89 -33.15 18.65 -4.66
C SER A 89 -31.78 18.05 -4.39
N ALA A 90 -31.10 17.51 -5.40
CA ALA A 90 -29.79 16.92 -5.24
C ALA A 90 -28.77 18.00 -4.87
N GLN A 91 -27.91 17.68 -3.93
CA GLN A 91 -26.80 18.53 -3.51
C GLN A 91 -25.46 17.85 -3.76
N ILE A 92 -24.41 18.64 -3.92
CA ILE A 92 -23.04 18.15 -3.94
C ILE A 92 -22.76 17.50 -2.59
N ALA A 93 -22.28 16.27 -2.61
CA ALA A 93 -21.86 15.52 -1.44
C ALA A 93 -20.35 15.31 -1.44
N GLU A 94 -19.76 15.24 -0.26
CA GLU A 94 -18.37 14.86 -0.08
C GLU A 94 -18.31 13.49 0.61
N GLU A 95 -17.46 12.62 0.09
CA GLU A 95 -17.15 11.32 0.65
C GLU A 95 -15.69 11.29 1.09
N SER A 96 -15.45 10.84 2.32
CA SER A 96 -14.11 10.67 2.86
C SER A 96 -13.56 9.31 2.44
N GLN A 97 -12.43 9.28 1.75
CA GLN A 97 -11.71 8.07 1.36
C GLN A 97 -10.41 7.97 2.17
N ALA A 98 -10.23 6.85 2.86
CA ALA A 98 -9.02 6.59 3.64
C ALA A 98 -7.81 6.42 2.72
N GLY A 99 -6.67 6.95 3.13
CA GLY A 99 -5.40 6.66 2.48
C GLY A 99 -5.02 5.18 2.56
N GLN A 100 -4.09 4.75 1.74
CA GLN A 100 -3.59 3.38 1.66
C GLN A 100 -4.65 2.32 1.27
N VAL A 101 -5.76 2.75 0.68
CA VAL A 101 -6.88 1.87 0.29
C VAL A 101 -7.26 2.15 -1.16
N TRP A 102 -7.48 1.09 -1.92
CA TRP A 102 -8.11 1.21 -3.23
C TRP A 102 -9.63 1.31 -3.11
N PHE A 103 -10.16 2.34 -3.70
CA PHE A 103 -11.57 2.53 -3.99
C PHE A 103 -11.86 2.22 -5.46
N PRO A 104 -13.12 2.13 -5.90
CA PRO A 104 -13.44 1.84 -7.30
C PRO A 104 -12.73 2.76 -8.30
N ASP A 105 -12.75 4.07 -8.04
CA ASP A 105 -12.13 5.07 -8.89
C ASP A 105 -10.60 4.98 -8.91
N SER A 106 -9.96 4.81 -7.76
CA SER A 106 -8.50 4.72 -7.69
C SER A 106 -7.96 3.38 -8.19
N ALA A 107 -8.71 2.27 -8.05
CA ALA A 107 -8.35 0.99 -8.65
C ALA A 107 -8.41 1.07 -10.18
N PHE A 108 -9.48 1.66 -10.74
CA PHE A 108 -9.59 1.88 -12.18
C PHE A 108 -8.49 2.81 -12.71
N LYS A 109 -8.24 3.94 -12.02
CA LYS A 109 -7.12 4.86 -12.34
C LYS A 109 -5.78 4.12 -12.40
N THR A 110 -5.51 3.24 -11.43
CA THR A 110 -4.27 2.46 -11.39
C THR A 110 -4.15 1.57 -12.62
N ALA A 111 -5.18 0.80 -12.94
CA ALA A 111 -5.17 -0.08 -14.10
C ALA A 111 -5.02 0.69 -15.42
N GLN A 112 -5.73 1.81 -15.56
CA GLN A 112 -5.63 2.67 -16.74
C GLN A 112 -4.22 3.25 -16.88
N ALA A 113 -3.66 3.79 -15.82
CA ALA A 113 -2.31 4.37 -15.84
C ALA A 113 -1.23 3.33 -16.22
N ILE A 114 -1.30 2.11 -15.67
CA ILE A 114 -0.40 1.01 -16.03
C ILE A 114 -0.53 0.68 -17.53
N GLY A 115 -1.76 0.55 -18.04
CA GLY A 115 -1.98 0.30 -19.46
C GLY A 115 -1.48 1.41 -20.37
N ASP A 116 -1.60 2.69 -19.95
CA ASP A 116 -1.09 3.83 -20.71
C ASP A 116 0.44 3.82 -20.74
N MET A 117 1.09 3.60 -19.60
CA MET A 117 2.55 3.53 -19.49
C MET A 117 3.13 2.37 -20.30
N ASN A 118 2.43 1.23 -20.36
CA ASN A 118 2.82 0.09 -21.21
C ASN A 118 2.77 0.48 -22.70
N ARG A 119 1.69 1.16 -23.13
CA ARG A 119 1.59 1.66 -24.52
C ARG A 119 2.66 2.69 -24.88
N GLU A 120 3.09 3.47 -23.92
CA GLU A 120 4.19 4.42 -24.06
C GLU A 120 5.58 3.76 -24.06
N GLY A 121 5.66 2.47 -23.71
CA GLY A 121 6.91 1.73 -23.60
C GLY A 121 7.79 2.19 -22.44
N LEU A 122 7.20 2.66 -21.35
CA LEU A 122 7.91 3.13 -20.17
C LEU A 122 8.18 1.96 -19.21
N PRO A 123 9.37 1.86 -18.60
CA PRO A 123 9.54 1.13 -17.35
C PRO A 123 8.60 1.69 -16.28
N LEU A 124 8.19 0.87 -15.34
CA LEU A 124 7.25 1.27 -14.28
C LEU A 124 7.85 1.07 -12.91
N ILE A 125 7.64 2.04 -12.02
CA ILE A 125 7.88 1.84 -10.59
C ILE A 125 6.56 2.02 -9.81
N ILE A 126 6.27 1.08 -8.92
CA ILE A 126 5.11 1.09 -8.03
C ILE A 126 5.62 1.25 -6.60
N PHE A 127 5.38 2.41 -5.99
CA PHE A 127 5.64 2.65 -4.57
C PHE A 127 4.49 2.06 -3.77
N ALA A 128 4.62 0.79 -3.41
CA ALA A 128 3.58 0.01 -2.78
C ALA A 128 3.43 0.37 -1.29
N ASN A 129 2.24 0.80 -0.89
CA ASN A 129 1.91 1.12 0.49
C ASN A 129 0.39 0.99 0.69
N TRP A 130 -0.16 -0.22 0.44
CA TRP A 130 -1.60 -0.47 0.53
C TRP A 130 -1.95 -1.44 1.65
N ARG A 131 -3.03 -1.13 2.34
CA ARG A 131 -3.69 -2.01 3.31
C ARG A 131 -4.71 -2.94 2.67
N GLY A 132 -5.23 -2.59 1.50
CA GLY A 132 -6.19 -3.39 0.77
C GLY A 132 -7.16 -2.58 -0.09
N PHE A 133 -8.34 -3.16 -0.27
CA PHE A 133 -9.46 -2.55 -1.00
C PHE A 133 -10.54 -2.09 -0.03
N ALA A 134 -11.29 -1.06 -0.41
CA ALA A 134 -12.46 -0.62 0.33
C ALA A 134 -13.50 -1.76 0.40
N GLY A 135 -13.87 -2.13 1.64
CA GLY A 135 -14.82 -3.24 1.90
C GLY A 135 -16.26 -2.77 2.15
N GLY A 136 -16.55 -1.49 1.97
CA GLY A 136 -17.88 -0.94 2.13
C GLY A 136 -18.87 -1.49 1.10
N LEU A 137 -20.15 -1.62 1.50
CA LEU A 137 -21.19 -2.14 0.59
C LEU A 137 -21.27 -1.34 -0.71
N ARG A 138 -21.14 -0.02 -0.62
CA ARG A 138 -21.12 0.90 -1.76
C ARG A 138 -19.94 0.64 -2.70
N ASP A 139 -18.75 0.41 -2.15
CA ASP A 139 -17.55 0.16 -2.94
C ASP A 139 -17.61 -1.21 -3.62
N MET A 140 -18.22 -2.19 -2.96
CA MET A 140 -18.46 -3.51 -3.54
C MET A 140 -19.44 -3.43 -4.71
N TYR A 141 -20.55 -2.68 -4.58
CA TYR A 141 -21.44 -2.38 -5.70
C TYR A 141 -20.80 -1.50 -6.78
N GLY A 142 -19.84 -0.65 -6.38
CA GLY A 142 -18.99 0.14 -7.29
C GLY A 142 -17.92 -0.69 -8.02
N GLU A 143 -17.98 -2.02 -7.91
CA GLU A 143 -17.11 -2.98 -8.62
C GLU A 143 -15.62 -2.86 -8.27
N VAL A 144 -15.26 -2.50 -7.03
CA VAL A 144 -13.88 -2.29 -6.61
C VAL A 144 -12.97 -3.50 -6.91
N LEU A 145 -13.46 -4.73 -6.72
CA LEU A 145 -12.69 -5.95 -6.98
C LEU A 145 -12.50 -6.21 -8.49
N LYS A 146 -13.47 -5.86 -9.32
CA LYS A 146 -13.35 -5.92 -10.77
C LYS A 146 -12.26 -4.98 -11.28
N TYR A 147 -12.24 -3.75 -10.79
CA TYR A 147 -11.17 -2.81 -11.13
C TYR A 147 -9.82 -3.22 -10.55
N GLY A 148 -9.80 -3.89 -9.40
CA GLY A 148 -8.61 -4.55 -8.88
C GLY A 148 -8.08 -5.64 -9.83
N ALA A 149 -8.97 -6.45 -10.42
CA ALA A 149 -8.58 -7.45 -11.41
C ALA A 149 -7.99 -6.82 -12.69
N TYR A 150 -8.45 -5.64 -13.09
CA TYR A 150 -7.86 -4.93 -14.23
C TYR A 150 -6.41 -4.48 -13.98
N ILE A 151 -6.02 -4.27 -12.72
CA ILE A 151 -4.61 -4.01 -12.37
C ILE A 151 -3.78 -5.25 -12.71
N VAL A 152 -4.25 -6.44 -12.32
CA VAL A 152 -3.59 -7.72 -12.62
C VAL A 152 -3.46 -7.93 -14.13
N ASP A 153 -4.54 -7.70 -14.89
CA ASP A 153 -4.52 -7.84 -16.34
C ASP A 153 -3.52 -6.88 -16.99
N ALA A 154 -3.48 -5.62 -16.55
CA ALA A 154 -2.56 -4.62 -17.06
C ALA A 154 -1.08 -4.96 -16.75
N LEU A 155 -0.79 -5.50 -15.56
CA LEU A 155 0.55 -5.94 -15.17
C LEU A 155 0.98 -7.22 -15.90
N ARG A 156 0.05 -8.16 -16.12
CA ARG A 156 0.32 -9.38 -16.86
C ARG A 156 0.72 -9.10 -18.30
N GLU A 157 0.15 -8.07 -18.92
CA GLU A 157 0.43 -7.65 -20.29
C GLU A 157 1.56 -6.63 -20.40
N TYR A 158 2.20 -6.29 -19.30
CA TYR A 158 3.26 -5.28 -19.29
C TYR A 158 4.53 -5.82 -19.95
N ASN A 159 5.10 -5.06 -20.89
CA ASN A 159 6.23 -5.49 -21.73
C ASN A 159 7.55 -4.78 -21.38
N GLN A 160 7.59 -4.01 -20.32
CA GLN A 160 8.76 -3.27 -19.85
C GLN A 160 9.04 -3.68 -18.39
N PRO A 161 10.24 -3.43 -17.85
CA PRO A 161 10.53 -3.70 -16.45
C PRO A 161 9.56 -2.98 -15.50
N VAL A 162 9.08 -3.71 -14.50
CA VAL A 162 8.21 -3.21 -13.42
C VAL A 162 8.89 -3.44 -12.09
N PHE A 163 9.10 -2.39 -11.33
CA PHE A 163 9.69 -2.44 -10.00
C PHE A 163 8.62 -2.14 -8.96
N VAL A 164 8.29 -3.11 -8.13
CA VAL A 164 7.42 -2.92 -6.96
C VAL A 164 8.32 -2.65 -5.76
N TYR A 165 8.16 -1.50 -5.14
CA TYR A 165 8.99 -1.06 -4.03
C TYR A 165 8.13 -0.66 -2.83
N ILE A 166 8.31 -1.32 -1.69
CA ILE A 166 7.71 -0.90 -0.42
C ILE A 166 8.66 0.08 0.26
N PRO A 167 8.29 1.36 0.38
CA PRO A 167 9.15 2.36 1.01
C PRO A 167 9.31 2.12 2.51
N GLN A 168 10.29 2.76 3.11
CA GLN A 168 10.52 2.72 4.55
C GLN A 168 9.26 3.18 5.31
N GLY A 169 8.85 2.40 6.31
CA GLY A 169 7.61 2.64 7.05
C GLY A 169 6.32 2.36 6.27
N GLY A 170 6.43 1.95 5.00
CA GLY A 170 5.30 1.49 4.20
C GLY A 170 4.88 0.07 4.56
N GLU A 171 3.67 -0.29 4.16
CA GLU A 171 3.11 -1.63 4.38
C GLU A 171 2.34 -2.12 3.15
N LEU A 172 2.38 -3.44 2.95
CA LEU A 172 1.60 -4.08 1.91
C LEU A 172 0.86 -5.28 2.50
N ARG A 173 -0.48 -5.27 2.37
CA ARG A 173 -1.36 -6.24 3.04
C ARG A 173 -2.15 -7.07 2.04
N GLY A 174 -2.44 -8.28 2.41
CA GLY A 174 -3.34 -9.27 1.84
C GLY A 174 -3.83 -9.04 0.42
N GLY A 175 -5.05 -8.52 0.29
CA GLY A 175 -5.69 -8.31 -1.00
C GLY A 175 -4.96 -7.33 -1.93
N ALA A 176 -4.24 -6.36 -1.36
CA ALA A 176 -3.41 -5.44 -2.15
C ALA A 176 -2.15 -6.14 -2.68
N TRP A 177 -1.55 -7.04 -1.89
CA TRP A 177 -0.40 -7.81 -2.33
C TRP A 177 -0.71 -8.62 -3.59
N VAL A 178 -1.84 -9.32 -3.59
CA VAL A 178 -2.24 -10.24 -4.67
C VAL A 178 -2.32 -9.56 -6.05
N VAL A 179 -2.67 -8.27 -6.11
CA VAL A 179 -2.84 -7.58 -7.40
C VAL A 179 -1.59 -6.90 -7.94
N ILE A 180 -0.50 -6.90 -7.16
CA ILE A 180 0.81 -6.35 -7.57
C ILE A 180 1.96 -7.32 -7.29
N ASP A 181 1.65 -8.58 -7.02
CA ASP A 181 2.65 -9.62 -6.79
C ASP A 181 3.51 -9.85 -8.03
N SER A 182 4.82 -10.06 -7.85
CA SER A 182 5.74 -10.29 -8.97
C SER A 182 5.46 -11.58 -9.73
N SER A 183 4.75 -12.54 -9.13
CA SER A 183 4.32 -13.77 -9.82
C SER A 183 3.30 -13.53 -10.95
N ILE A 184 2.68 -12.35 -11.03
CA ILE A 184 1.77 -11.96 -12.11
C ILE A 184 2.51 -11.92 -13.46
N ASN A 185 3.73 -11.40 -13.46
CA ASN A 185 4.57 -11.28 -14.65
C ASN A 185 6.06 -11.44 -14.27
N PRO A 186 6.51 -12.67 -13.96
CA PRO A 186 7.83 -12.92 -13.38
C PRO A 186 9.00 -12.55 -14.31
N GLU A 187 8.76 -12.39 -15.60
CA GLU A 187 9.78 -11.96 -16.56
C GLU A 187 10.04 -10.45 -16.51
N GLN A 188 9.07 -9.64 -16.08
CA GLN A 188 9.15 -8.19 -16.10
C GLN A 188 9.10 -7.57 -14.70
N MET A 189 8.59 -8.28 -13.70
CA MET A 189 8.34 -7.73 -12.36
C MET A 189 9.40 -8.15 -11.35
N GLU A 190 9.93 -7.16 -10.66
CA GLU A 190 10.83 -7.37 -9.52
C GLU A 190 10.26 -6.68 -8.27
N PHE A 191 10.51 -7.27 -7.10
CA PHE A 191 9.97 -6.81 -5.82
C PHE A 191 11.07 -6.39 -4.86
N TYR A 192 10.96 -5.20 -4.31
CA TYR A 192 11.92 -4.61 -3.38
C TYR A 192 11.22 -4.05 -2.14
N ALA A 193 11.88 -4.07 -1.01
CA ALA A 193 11.39 -3.48 0.23
C ALA A 193 12.52 -2.78 0.96
N ALA A 194 12.23 -1.59 1.49
CA ALA A 194 13.15 -0.87 2.36
C ALA A 194 13.27 -1.57 3.73
N GLU A 195 14.34 -1.30 4.44
CA GLU A 195 14.47 -1.69 5.83
C GLU A 195 13.34 -1.07 6.66
N GLY A 196 12.69 -1.89 7.51
CA GLY A 196 11.54 -1.47 8.29
C GLY A 196 10.21 -1.41 7.54
N ALA A 197 10.18 -1.81 6.26
CA ALA A 197 8.92 -2.03 5.54
C ALA A 197 8.18 -3.23 6.14
N LYS A 198 6.85 -3.19 6.10
CA LYS A 198 5.98 -4.23 6.64
C LYS A 198 5.25 -4.97 5.53
N GLY A 199 5.01 -6.27 5.74
CA GLY A 199 4.31 -7.08 4.75
C GLY A 199 3.71 -8.34 5.36
N GLY A 200 2.45 -8.59 5.06
CA GLY A 200 1.74 -9.76 5.56
C GLY A 200 0.28 -9.75 5.14
N VAL A 201 -0.40 -10.88 5.32
CA VAL A 201 -1.82 -11.00 4.96
C VAL A 201 -2.68 -10.05 5.80
N LEU A 202 -2.39 -9.97 7.10
CA LEU A 202 -3.07 -9.12 8.07
C LEU A 202 -2.06 -8.35 8.91
N GLU A 203 -2.52 -7.27 9.51
CA GLU A 203 -1.78 -6.56 10.55
C GLU A 203 -1.57 -7.47 11.79
N PRO A 204 -0.54 -7.25 12.61
CA PRO A 204 -0.24 -8.06 13.79
C PRO A 204 -1.43 -8.24 14.74
N GLU A 205 -2.22 -7.20 14.97
CA GLU A 205 -3.43 -7.23 15.77
C GLU A 205 -4.47 -8.20 15.20
N GLY A 206 -4.70 -8.14 13.90
CA GLY A 206 -5.61 -9.05 13.20
C GLY A 206 -5.14 -10.50 13.24
N ILE A 207 -3.83 -10.73 13.13
CA ILE A 207 -3.24 -12.07 13.26
C ILE A 207 -3.50 -12.62 14.67
N VAL A 208 -3.32 -11.79 15.70
CA VAL A 208 -3.52 -12.19 17.10
C VAL A 208 -4.98 -12.52 17.36
N ASP A 209 -5.93 -11.73 16.86
CA ASP A 209 -7.36 -11.98 17.05
C ASP A 209 -7.81 -13.30 16.40
N ILE A 210 -7.13 -13.77 15.36
CA ILE A 210 -7.45 -15.03 14.68
C ILE A 210 -6.68 -16.22 15.28
N LYS A 211 -5.35 -16.07 15.44
CA LYS A 211 -4.46 -17.20 15.85
C LYS A 211 -4.36 -17.39 17.35
N PHE A 212 -4.43 -16.32 18.14
CA PHE A 212 -4.29 -16.37 19.59
C PHE A 212 -5.66 -16.19 20.27
N ARG A 213 -6.49 -17.23 20.19
CA ARG A 213 -7.80 -17.22 20.85
C ARG A 213 -7.63 -17.04 22.37
N ARG A 214 -8.69 -16.57 23.02
CA ARG A 214 -8.69 -16.36 24.48
C ARG A 214 -8.16 -17.56 25.27
N GLN A 215 -8.47 -18.78 24.84
CA GLN A 215 -8.00 -20.00 25.49
C GLN A 215 -6.48 -20.19 25.38
N ASP A 216 -5.89 -19.81 24.23
CA ASP A 216 -4.44 -19.91 24.01
C ASP A 216 -3.69 -18.89 24.88
N LEU A 217 -4.21 -17.67 24.99
CA LEU A 217 -3.67 -16.65 25.88
C LEU A 217 -3.77 -17.09 27.35
N LEU A 218 -4.88 -17.69 27.78
CA LEU A 218 -5.05 -18.23 29.11
C LEU A 218 -4.10 -19.39 29.41
N SER A 219 -3.89 -20.30 28.46
CA SER A 219 -2.91 -21.37 28.60
C SER A 219 -1.47 -20.84 28.68
N THR A 220 -1.17 -19.78 27.95
CA THR A 220 0.13 -19.11 28.03
C THR A 220 0.31 -18.44 29.40
N MET A 221 -0.72 -17.77 29.93
CA MET A 221 -0.69 -17.19 31.27
C MET A 221 -0.43 -18.26 32.34
N LYS A 222 -1.18 -19.38 32.29
CA LYS A 222 -1.01 -20.49 33.24
C LYS A 222 0.44 -21.02 33.25
N ARG A 223 1.09 -21.03 32.11
CA ARG A 223 2.45 -21.54 31.93
C ARG A 223 3.54 -20.56 32.29
N THR A 224 3.30 -19.25 32.11
CA THR A 224 4.35 -18.21 32.19
C THR A 224 4.36 -17.52 33.57
N ILE A 225 3.24 -17.46 34.28
CA ILE A 225 3.14 -16.76 35.55
C ILE A 225 3.69 -17.64 36.68
N PRO A 226 4.72 -17.17 37.45
CA PRO A 226 5.23 -17.89 38.59
C PRO A 226 4.11 -18.17 39.60
N GLY A 227 4.00 -19.40 40.06
CA GLY A 227 2.92 -19.85 40.95
C GLY A 227 1.64 -20.28 40.25
N GLY A 228 1.56 -20.12 38.94
CA GLY A 228 0.40 -20.48 38.12
C GLY A 228 -0.80 -19.56 38.33
N ILE A 229 -1.80 -19.70 37.46
CA ILE A 229 -3.13 -19.12 37.66
C ILE A 229 -4.12 -20.27 37.59
N GLY A 230 -4.83 -20.48 38.69
CA GLY A 230 -5.92 -21.48 38.82
C GLY A 230 -7.26 -20.99 38.32
N ASP A 231 -8.33 -21.60 38.80
CA ASP A 231 -9.71 -21.26 38.44
C ASP A 231 -10.48 -20.68 39.65
N SER A 232 -9.78 -20.14 40.66
CA SER A 232 -10.40 -19.44 41.76
C SER A 232 -10.97 -18.08 41.34
N HIS A 233 -11.87 -17.53 42.14
CA HIS A 233 -12.46 -16.21 41.88
C HIS A 233 -11.39 -15.10 41.85
N GLU A 234 -10.36 -15.23 42.69
CA GLU A 234 -9.19 -14.30 42.71
C GLU A 234 -8.35 -14.44 41.44
N ASP A 235 -8.20 -15.67 40.93
CA ASP A 235 -7.48 -15.92 39.68
C ASP A 235 -8.24 -15.39 38.46
N GLU A 236 -9.57 -15.43 38.47
CA GLU A 236 -10.36 -14.80 37.39
C GLU A 236 -10.18 -13.27 37.35
N ALA A 237 -10.12 -12.63 38.51
CA ALA A 237 -9.77 -11.20 38.57
C ALA A 237 -8.38 -10.92 38.01
N LYS A 238 -7.37 -11.73 38.39
CA LYS A 238 -6.00 -11.65 37.85
C LYS A 238 -5.96 -11.88 36.34
N LYS A 239 -6.68 -12.89 35.82
CA LYS A 239 -6.80 -13.15 34.38
C LYS A 239 -7.32 -11.92 33.63
N LYS A 240 -8.39 -11.29 34.18
CA LYS A 240 -9.00 -10.10 33.55
C LYS A 240 -8.04 -8.91 33.48
N VAL A 241 -7.25 -8.70 34.52
CA VAL A 241 -6.25 -7.60 34.58
C VAL A 241 -5.07 -7.87 33.64
N LEU A 242 -4.59 -9.11 33.55
CA LEU A 242 -3.42 -9.47 32.78
C LEU A 242 -3.67 -9.73 31.29
N MET A 243 -4.92 -10.02 30.91
CA MET A 243 -5.30 -10.33 29.51
C MET A 243 -4.83 -9.29 28.49
N PRO A 244 -5.01 -7.96 28.72
CA PRO A 244 -4.52 -6.95 27.80
C PRO A 244 -3.01 -7.02 27.59
N THR A 245 -2.24 -7.23 28.65
CA THR A 245 -0.78 -7.35 28.59
C THR A 245 -0.34 -8.56 27.78
N PHE A 246 -0.96 -9.71 27.99
CA PHE A 246 -0.66 -10.92 27.21
C PHE A 246 -1.09 -10.79 25.76
N LYS A 247 -2.21 -10.08 25.47
CA LYS A 247 -2.59 -9.75 24.09
C LYS A 247 -1.55 -8.86 23.44
N GLN A 248 -1.07 -7.81 24.11
CA GLN A 248 0.00 -6.95 23.60
C GLN A 248 1.32 -7.70 23.35
N LEU A 249 1.66 -8.65 24.22
CA LEU A 249 2.84 -9.49 24.04
C LEU A 249 2.73 -10.36 22.80
N ALA A 250 1.54 -10.92 22.53
CA ALA A 250 1.26 -11.69 21.31
C ALA A 250 1.32 -10.80 20.07
N VAL A 251 0.79 -9.56 20.14
CA VAL A 251 0.90 -8.58 19.03
C VAL A 251 2.37 -8.24 18.76
N HIS A 252 3.15 -8.00 19.81
CA HIS A 252 4.58 -7.72 19.65
C HIS A 252 5.32 -8.91 19.00
N PHE A 253 5.00 -10.13 19.43
CA PHE A 253 5.55 -11.34 18.79
C PHE A 253 5.14 -11.46 17.32
N ALA A 254 3.88 -11.21 16.97
CA ALA A 254 3.42 -11.21 15.60
C ALA A 254 4.11 -10.13 14.76
N ALA A 255 4.36 -8.94 15.34
CA ALA A 255 5.03 -7.84 14.68
C ALA A 255 6.50 -8.15 14.31
N LEU A 256 7.19 -9.03 15.04
CA LEU A 256 8.53 -9.49 14.68
C LEU A 256 8.57 -10.28 13.37
N HIS A 257 7.45 -10.87 12.98
CA HIS A 257 7.31 -11.66 11.75
C HIS A 257 6.59 -10.89 10.62
N ASP A 258 6.24 -9.62 10.87
CA ASP A 258 5.55 -8.75 9.91
C ASP A 258 6.56 -8.11 8.95
N THR A 259 7.19 -8.96 8.13
CA THR A 259 8.21 -8.55 7.17
C THR A 259 7.83 -9.01 5.75
N PRO A 260 8.15 -8.22 4.70
CA PRO A 260 7.82 -8.59 3.32
C PRO A 260 8.40 -9.95 2.90
N GLY A 261 9.54 -10.35 3.45
CA GLY A 261 10.17 -11.64 3.16
C GLY A 261 9.31 -12.87 3.48
N VAL A 262 8.35 -12.75 4.39
CA VAL A 262 7.43 -13.85 4.73
C VAL A 262 6.42 -14.11 3.60
N MET A 263 6.16 -13.13 2.75
CA MET A 263 5.20 -13.22 1.64
C MET A 263 5.86 -13.65 0.32
N LEU A 264 7.18 -13.59 0.22
CA LEU A 264 7.95 -13.88 -1.00
C LEU A 264 8.44 -15.34 -1.09
N HIS A 265 8.07 -16.18 -0.12
CA HIS A 265 8.31 -17.63 -0.08
C HIS A 265 6.95 -18.35 -0.22
#